data_a11ac0ffd75250a7f96e71d07c756f19
#
_entry.id   a11ac0ffd75250a7f96e71d07c756f19
#
_cell.length_a   1.000
_cell.length_b   1.000
_cell.length_c   1.000
_cell.angle_alpha   90.00
_cell.angle_beta   90.00
_cell.angle_gamma   90.00
#
_symmetry.space_group_name_H-M   'P 1'
#
loop_
_entity.id
_entity.type
_entity.pdbx_description
1 polymer ?
#
loop_
_entity_poly.entity_id
_entity_poly.type
_entity_poly.pdbx_seq_one_letter_code
_entity_poly.pdbx_strand_id
1 'polypeptide(L)'
;MNTIINQPLANSGAGYFIKGFELIREKGIRRFVFIPLLVNLVLFSVAFYGLFLELDTYMTMLDNWLPDWLSWLSAFLWPVALLFLLVMFSFIFSSVANWIAAPFNGLLSEKMELLLCGKTIPPASTLDVIKDVPRTLSREWCKLRYYLPRAIGFFILYWILPV
;
A
#
# COMPACT_ATOMS: atom_id res chain seq x y z
N MET A 1 -7.43 -30.36 13.92
CA MET A 1 -7.39 -28.89 13.85
C MET A 1 -6.39 -28.41 14.90
N ASN A 2 -5.13 -28.36 14.65
CA ASN A 2 -4.03 -27.70 15.43
C ASN A 2 -2.65 -28.31 15.09
N THR A 3 -2.45 -28.69 13.82
CA THR A 3 -1.17 -29.26 13.37
C THR A 3 -0.07 -28.19 13.23
N ILE A 4 -0.44 -26.92 13.17
CA ILE A 4 0.52 -25.81 12.89
C ILE A 4 1.20 -25.33 14.19
N ILE A 5 0.52 -25.43 15.34
CA ILE A 5 1.03 -24.96 16.63
C ILE A 5 2.17 -25.84 17.17
N ASN A 6 2.20 -27.11 16.79
CA ASN A 6 3.19 -28.09 17.26
C ASN A 6 4.37 -28.31 16.28
N GLN A 7 4.45 -27.56 15.19
CA GLN A 7 5.63 -27.62 14.34
C GLN A 7 6.81 -26.89 14.99
N PRO A 8 8.01 -27.46 14.95
CA PRO A 8 9.18 -26.79 15.49
C PRO A 8 9.34 -25.43 14.83
N LEU A 9 9.65 -24.42 15.64
CA LEU A 9 9.96 -23.08 15.17
C LEU A 9 11.01 -23.19 14.06
N ALA A 10 10.81 -22.52 12.97
CA ALA A 10 11.75 -22.56 11.85
C ALA A 10 13.11 -22.01 12.33
N ASN A 11 14.18 -22.77 12.11
CA ASN A 11 15.53 -22.42 12.58
C ASN A 11 16.18 -21.32 11.72
N SER A 12 15.49 -20.76 10.74
CA SER A 12 16.02 -19.71 9.84
C SER A 12 14.94 -18.70 9.44
N GLY A 13 15.34 -17.47 9.10
CA GLY A 13 14.43 -16.45 8.61
C GLY A 13 13.63 -16.87 7.37
N ALA A 14 14.26 -17.63 6.47
CA ALA A 14 13.59 -18.21 5.30
C ALA A 14 12.47 -19.20 5.70
N GLY A 15 12.70 -20.00 6.74
CA GLY A 15 11.68 -20.92 7.27
C GLY A 15 10.48 -20.17 7.84
N TYR A 16 10.70 -19.08 8.56
CA TYR A 16 9.61 -18.23 9.05
C TYR A 16 8.83 -17.56 7.91
N PHE A 17 9.51 -17.15 6.85
CA PHE A 17 8.89 -16.59 5.67
C PHE A 17 7.94 -17.60 4.98
N ILE A 18 8.40 -18.83 4.76
CA ILE A 18 7.58 -19.90 4.17
C ILE A 18 6.39 -20.21 5.07
N LYS A 19 6.61 -20.32 6.39
CA LYS A 19 5.54 -20.53 7.36
C LYS A 19 4.49 -19.41 7.36
N GLY A 20 4.92 -18.17 7.08
CA GLY A 20 4.01 -17.04 6.89
C GLY A 20 3.02 -17.25 5.75
N PHE A 21 3.44 -17.84 4.63
CA PHE A 21 2.54 -18.18 3.51
C PHE A 21 1.50 -19.25 3.87
N GLU A 22 1.88 -20.22 4.69
CA GLU A 22 0.94 -21.23 5.19
C GLU A 22 -0.11 -20.59 6.10
N LEU A 23 0.32 -19.70 6.99
CA LEU A 23 -0.55 -19.00 7.93
C LEU A 23 -1.54 -18.05 7.26
N ILE A 24 -1.19 -17.44 6.11
CA ILE A 24 -2.12 -16.62 5.32
C ILE A 24 -3.34 -17.40 4.85
N ARG A 25 -3.21 -18.72 4.66
CA ARG A 25 -4.32 -19.60 4.22
C ARG A 25 -5.28 -19.95 5.36
N GLU A 26 -4.91 -19.70 6.62
CA GLU A 26 -5.73 -20.05 7.78
C GLU A 26 -7.05 -19.26 7.81
N LYS A 27 -8.12 -19.98 8.21
CA LYS A 27 -9.44 -19.39 8.39
C LYS A 27 -9.37 -18.32 9.49
N GLY A 28 -9.74 -17.09 9.15
CA GLY A 28 -9.70 -15.95 10.08
C GLY A 28 -8.55 -14.99 9.82
N ILE A 29 -7.41 -15.44 9.28
CA ILE A 29 -6.26 -14.57 8.93
C ILE A 29 -6.35 -14.07 7.50
N ARG A 30 -6.71 -14.93 6.56
CA ARG A 30 -6.71 -14.61 5.11
C ARG A 30 -7.44 -13.30 4.75
N ARG A 31 -8.55 -12.99 5.45
CA ARG A 31 -9.32 -11.77 5.17
C ARG A 31 -8.55 -10.47 5.47
N PHE A 32 -7.70 -10.50 6.50
CA PHE A 32 -6.86 -9.35 6.85
C PHE A 32 -5.75 -9.09 5.83
N VAL A 33 -5.44 -10.06 4.99
CA VAL A 33 -4.49 -9.94 3.88
C VAL A 33 -5.22 -9.62 2.58
N PHE A 34 -6.32 -10.33 2.27
CA PHE A 34 -7.02 -10.16 0.99
C PHE A 34 -7.83 -8.87 0.89
N ILE A 35 -8.43 -8.39 2.00
CA ILE A 35 -9.21 -7.15 1.98
C ILE A 35 -8.34 -5.95 1.60
N PRO A 36 -7.22 -5.64 2.28
CA PRO A 36 -6.39 -4.50 1.88
C PRO A 36 -5.78 -4.68 0.50
N LEU A 37 -5.44 -5.90 0.10
CA LEU A 37 -4.95 -6.19 -1.24
C LEU A 37 -6.00 -5.85 -2.32
N LEU A 38 -7.25 -6.28 -2.12
CA LEU A 38 -8.35 -5.99 -3.03
C LEU A 38 -8.66 -4.49 -3.09
N VAL A 39 -8.72 -3.83 -1.94
CA VAL A 39 -8.94 -2.38 -1.85
C VAL A 39 -7.84 -1.64 -2.62
N ASN A 40 -6.59 -2.00 -2.39
CA ASN A 40 -5.46 -1.41 -3.10
C ASN A 40 -5.53 -1.68 -4.60
N LEU A 41 -5.89 -2.90 -5.02
CA LEU A 41 -6.04 -3.25 -6.43
C LEU A 41 -7.11 -2.40 -7.12
N VAL A 42 -8.28 -2.24 -6.49
CA VAL A 42 -9.39 -1.44 -7.03
C VAL A 42 -8.99 0.03 -7.09
N LEU A 43 -8.45 0.60 -6.02
CA LEU A 43 -7.99 1.99 -5.97
C LEU A 43 -6.91 2.25 -7.02
N PHE A 44 -5.95 1.34 -7.14
CA PHE A 44 -4.88 1.42 -8.14
C PHE A 44 -5.47 1.43 -9.55
N SER A 45 -6.37 0.49 -9.87
CA SER A 45 -6.95 0.38 -11.20
C SER A 45 -7.76 1.63 -11.57
N VAL A 46 -8.58 2.14 -10.65
CA VAL A 46 -9.40 3.34 -10.89
C VAL A 46 -8.54 4.58 -11.04
N ALA A 47 -7.58 4.78 -10.14
CA ALA A 47 -6.70 5.94 -10.17
C ALA A 47 -5.80 5.94 -11.42
N PHE A 48 -5.23 4.79 -11.76
CA PHE A 48 -4.39 4.65 -12.95
C PHE A 48 -5.19 4.89 -14.23
N TYR A 49 -6.39 4.33 -14.32
CA TYR A 49 -7.28 4.53 -15.47
C TYR A 49 -7.65 6.01 -15.65
N GLY A 50 -8.00 6.70 -14.55
CA GLY A 50 -8.29 8.14 -14.59
C GLY A 50 -7.08 8.96 -15.07
N LEU A 51 -5.89 8.70 -14.52
CA LEU A 51 -4.66 9.38 -14.91
C LEU A 51 -4.26 9.08 -16.36
N PHE A 52 -4.52 7.87 -16.82
CA PHE A 52 -4.25 7.49 -18.22
C PHE A 52 -5.15 8.26 -19.18
N LEU A 53 -6.44 8.43 -18.86
CA LEU A 53 -7.37 9.23 -19.68
C LEU A 53 -6.98 10.71 -19.72
N GLU A 54 -6.55 11.26 -18.58
CA GLU A 54 -6.05 12.63 -18.53
C GLU A 54 -4.78 12.81 -19.38
N LEU A 55 -3.85 11.85 -19.31
CA LEU A 55 -2.64 11.86 -20.12
C LEU A 55 -2.98 11.87 -21.62
N ASP A 56 -3.89 11.00 -22.05
CA ASP A 56 -4.35 10.91 -23.43
C ASP A 56 -4.96 12.24 -23.91
N THR A 57 -5.76 12.87 -23.06
CA THR A 57 -6.36 14.17 -23.32
C THR A 57 -5.28 15.26 -23.51
N TYR A 58 -4.28 15.32 -22.63
CA TYR A 58 -3.18 16.29 -22.76
C TYR A 58 -2.31 16.04 -23.99
N MET A 59 -2.07 14.78 -24.33
CA MET A 59 -1.31 14.44 -25.54
C MET A 59 -2.06 14.82 -26.82
N THR A 60 -3.38 14.62 -26.86
CA THR A 60 -4.22 15.04 -27.97
C THR A 60 -4.25 16.56 -28.11
N MET A 61 -4.33 17.28 -27.00
CA MET A 61 -4.22 18.75 -27.03
C MET A 61 -2.85 19.22 -27.56
N LEU A 62 -1.79 18.55 -27.16
CA LEU A 62 -0.44 18.82 -27.63
C LEU A 62 -0.34 18.59 -29.15
N ASP A 63 -0.87 17.49 -29.67
CA ASP A 63 -0.90 17.19 -31.10
C ASP A 63 -1.60 18.29 -31.91
N ASN A 64 -2.72 18.79 -31.41
CA ASN A 64 -3.46 19.88 -32.06
C ASN A 64 -2.72 21.23 -32.02
N TRP A 65 -1.76 21.38 -31.12
CA TRP A 65 -0.98 22.61 -30.95
C TRP A 65 0.32 22.58 -31.74
N LEU A 66 0.83 21.38 -32.06
CA LEU A 66 2.08 21.25 -32.81
C LEU A 66 1.85 21.47 -34.31
N PRO A 67 2.77 22.20 -34.97
CA PRO A 67 2.81 22.27 -36.42
C PRO A 67 3.10 20.88 -37.04
N ASP A 68 2.60 20.65 -38.26
CA ASP A 68 2.73 19.34 -38.94
C ASP A 68 4.17 18.84 -39.05
N TRP A 69 5.15 19.72 -39.22
CA TRP A 69 6.57 19.35 -39.29
C TRP A 69 7.15 18.84 -37.95
N LEU A 70 6.44 19.07 -36.86
CA LEU A 70 6.87 18.66 -35.50
C LEU A 70 6.02 17.50 -34.95
N SER A 71 5.09 16.95 -35.71
CA SER A 71 4.18 15.87 -35.29
C SER A 71 4.91 14.60 -34.82
N TRP A 72 6.13 14.35 -35.32
CA TRP A 72 6.99 13.26 -34.82
C TRP A 72 7.32 13.38 -33.34
N LEU A 73 7.32 14.59 -32.80
CA LEU A 73 7.67 14.85 -31.39
C LEU A 73 6.60 14.29 -30.44
N SER A 74 5.32 14.40 -30.79
CA SER A 74 4.25 13.84 -29.95
C SER A 74 4.33 12.31 -29.88
N ALA A 75 4.65 11.67 -31.00
CA ALA A 75 4.85 10.22 -31.04
C ALA A 75 6.00 9.76 -30.12
N PHE A 76 7.03 10.59 -29.95
CA PHE A 76 8.12 10.33 -29.03
C PHE A 76 7.76 10.70 -27.58
N LEU A 77 7.05 11.80 -27.37
CA LEU A 77 6.67 12.28 -26.05
C LEU A 77 5.64 11.36 -25.37
N TRP A 78 4.78 10.71 -26.13
CA TRP A 78 3.75 9.85 -25.57
C TRP A 78 4.32 8.70 -24.71
N PRO A 79 5.23 7.86 -25.20
CA PRO A 79 5.82 6.80 -24.37
C PRO A 79 6.66 7.35 -23.20
N VAL A 80 7.31 8.49 -23.37
CA VAL A 80 8.09 9.15 -22.31
C VAL A 80 7.15 9.65 -21.20
N ALA A 81 6.05 10.31 -21.56
CA ALA A 81 5.05 10.78 -20.62
C ALA A 81 4.37 9.62 -19.89
N LEU A 82 4.07 8.53 -20.60
CA LEU A 82 3.52 7.32 -19.99
C LEU A 82 4.50 6.69 -19.01
N LEU A 83 5.78 6.60 -19.36
CA LEU A 83 6.82 6.09 -18.46
C LEU A 83 6.94 6.98 -17.22
N PHE A 84 6.96 8.29 -17.41
CA PHE A 84 7.00 9.24 -16.30
C PHE A 84 5.77 9.11 -15.40
N LEU A 85 4.57 8.98 -15.97
CA LEU A 85 3.34 8.73 -15.25
C LEU A 85 3.43 7.45 -14.41
N LEU A 86 3.92 6.34 -14.99
CA LEU A 86 4.08 5.07 -14.29
C LEU A 86 5.03 5.19 -13.10
N VAL A 87 6.16 5.86 -13.29
CA VAL A 87 7.15 6.06 -12.22
C VAL A 87 6.57 6.91 -11.10
N MET A 88 6.02 8.08 -11.41
CA MET A 88 5.41 8.98 -10.43
C MET A 88 4.25 8.31 -9.70
N PHE A 89 3.40 7.62 -10.44
CA PHE A 89 2.27 6.89 -9.89
C PHE A 89 2.73 5.77 -8.94
N SER A 90 3.80 5.04 -9.28
CA SER A 90 4.36 3.99 -8.42
C SER A 90 4.82 4.53 -7.06
N PHE A 91 5.48 5.69 -7.03
CA PHE A 91 5.92 6.32 -5.78
C PHE A 91 4.74 6.77 -4.91
N ILE A 92 3.79 7.50 -5.50
CA ILE A 92 2.62 8.02 -4.79
C ILE A 92 1.77 6.86 -4.29
N PHE A 93 1.52 5.89 -5.16
CA PHE A 93 0.66 4.76 -4.83
C PHE A 93 1.27 3.85 -3.78
N SER A 94 2.59 3.61 -3.81
CA SER A 94 3.28 2.83 -2.78
C SER A 94 3.08 3.45 -1.39
N SER A 95 3.14 4.76 -1.29
CA SER A 95 2.89 5.47 -0.03
C SER A 95 1.44 5.33 0.43
N VAL A 96 0.48 5.52 -0.48
CA VAL A 96 -0.95 5.38 -0.19
C VAL A 96 -1.30 3.94 0.17
N ALA A 97 -0.78 2.96 -0.56
CA ALA A 97 -1.00 1.53 -0.30
C ALA A 97 -0.50 1.13 1.09
N ASN A 98 0.68 1.58 1.48
CA ASN A 98 1.22 1.35 2.82
C ASN A 98 0.34 1.98 3.91
N TRP A 99 -0.18 3.17 3.66
CA TRP A 99 -1.05 3.85 4.61
C TRP A 99 -2.39 3.13 4.79
N ILE A 100 -2.97 2.63 3.69
CA ILE A 100 -4.19 1.80 3.72
C ILE A 100 -3.93 0.46 4.41
N ALA A 101 -2.77 -0.16 4.17
CA ALA A 101 -2.41 -1.45 4.76
C ALA A 101 -2.09 -1.36 6.27
N ALA A 102 -1.64 -0.21 6.76
CA ALA A 102 -1.19 -0.04 8.15
C ALA A 102 -2.20 -0.52 9.20
N PRO A 103 -3.51 -0.16 9.16
CA PRO A 103 -4.48 -0.64 10.14
C PRO A 103 -4.68 -2.17 10.08
N PHE A 104 -4.62 -2.74 8.87
CA PHE A 104 -4.78 -4.19 8.69
C PHE A 104 -3.56 -4.96 9.18
N ASN A 105 -2.35 -4.41 9.02
CA ASN A 105 -1.14 -5.01 9.53
C ASN A 105 -1.14 -5.08 11.07
N GLY A 106 -1.64 -4.04 11.75
CA GLY A 106 -1.81 -4.05 13.19
C GLY A 106 -2.79 -5.13 13.68
N LEU A 107 -3.94 -5.23 13.02
CA LEU A 107 -4.94 -6.26 13.33
C LEU A 107 -4.43 -7.67 13.00
N LEU A 108 -3.70 -7.81 11.90
CA LEU A 108 -3.08 -9.08 11.51
C LEU A 108 -2.08 -9.55 12.58
N SER A 109 -1.21 -8.66 13.07
CA SER A 109 -0.25 -8.98 14.12
C SER A 109 -0.94 -9.45 15.40
N GLU A 110 -2.00 -8.76 15.83
CA GLU A 110 -2.79 -9.14 17.01
C GLU A 110 -3.41 -10.55 16.86
N LYS A 111 -4.00 -10.84 15.69
CA LYS A 111 -4.59 -12.14 15.41
C LYS A 111 -3.55 -13.25 15.29
N MET A 112 -2.40 -12.94 14.74
CA MET A 112 -1.28 -13.87 14.64
C MET A 112 -0.71 -14.21 16.00
N GLU A 113 -0.57 -13.23 16.90
CA GLU A 113 -0.12 -13.45 18.27
C GLU A 113 -1.10 -14.39 19.03
N LEU A 114 -2.41 -14.15 18.91
CA LEU A 114 -3.41 -15.03 19.49
C LEU A 114 -3.28 -16.48 19.00
N LEU A 115 -3.06 -16.64 17.68
CA LEU A 115 -2.89 -17.97 17.08
C LEU A 115 -1.62 -18.67 17.61
N LEU A 116 -0.51 -17.96 17.65
CA LEU A 116 0.78 -18.51 18.11
C LEU A 116 0.77 -18.81 19.60
N CYS A 117 0.02 -18.07 20.42
CA CYS A 117 -0.20 -18.34 21.83
C CYS A 117 -1.21 -19.47 22.10
N GLY A 118 -1.69 -20.18 21.07
CA GLY A 118 -2.66 -21.26 21.20
C GLY A 118 -4.07 -20.79 21.60
N LYS A 119 -4.34 -19.49 21.53
CA LYS A 119 -5.67 -18.94 21.78
C LYS A 119 -6.53 -19.05 20.53
N THR A 120 -7.80 -19.35 20.72
CA THR A 120 -8.76 -19.36 19.62
C THR A 120 -8.96 -17.96 19.08
N ILE A 121 -8.79 -17.79 17.77
CA ILE A 121 -9.13 -16.52 17.10
C ILE A 121 -10.66 -16.38 17.18
N PRO A 122 -11.19 -15.33 17.82
CA PRO A 122 -12.63 -15.10 17.81
C PRO A 122 -13.13 -15.05 16.37
N PRO A 123 -14.32 -15.65 16.08
CA PRO A 123 -14.91 -15.56 14.75
C PRO A 123 -15.27 -14.10 14.47
N ALA A 124 -14.30 -13.34 13.94
CA ALA A 124 -14.53 -11.97 13.54
C ALA A 124 -15.27 -11.96 12.20
N SER A 125 -16.38 -11.25 12.15
CA SER A 125 -17.05 -10.93 10.89
C SER A 125 -16.18 -9.97 10.08
N THR A 126 -16.36 -9.94 8.76
CA THR A 126 -15.73 -8.92 7.90
C THR A 126 -16.12 -7.51 8.35
N LEU A 127 -17.33 -7.35 8.89
CA LEU A 127 -17.83 -6.09 9.45
C LEU A 127 -17.05 -5.67 10.71
N ASP A 128 -16.61 -6.61 11.54
CA ASP A 128 -15.82 -6.29 12.73
C ASP A 128 -14.43 -5.76 12.35
N VAL A 129 -13.83 -6.33 11.30
CA VAL A 129 -12.56 -5.83 10.74
C VAL A 129 -12.72 -4.38 10.26
N ILE A 130 -13.80 -4.10 9.53
CA ILE A 130 -14.07 -2.75 9.01
C ILE A 130 -14.36 -1.76 10.16
N LYS A 131 -15.04 -2.19 11.21
CA LYS A 131 -15.31 -1.34 12.40
C LYS A 131 -14.06 -1.00 13.19
N ASP A 132 -13.06 -1.88 13.21
CA ASP A 132 -11.79 -1.66 13.90
C ASP A 132 -10.84 -0.73 13.10
N VAL A 133 -11.03 -0.59 11.79
CA VAL A 133 -10.23 0.29 10.94
C VAL A 133 -10.21 1.74 11.41
N PRO A 134 -11.34 2.41 11.74
CA PRO A 134 -11.32 3.80 12.20
C PRO A 134 -10.53 3.99 13.49
N ARG A 135 -10.61 3.03 14.43
CA ARG A 135 -9.84 3.07 15.68
C ARG A 135 -8.33 2.99 15.42
N THR A 136 -7.93 2.11 14.51
CA THR A 136 -6.52 1.93 14.15
C THR A 136 -6.01 3.13 13.35
N LEU A 137 -6.81 3.66 12.41
CA LEU A 137 -6.50 4.89 11.68
C LEU A 137 -6.34 6.09 12.59
N SER A 138 -7.18 6.22 13.62
CA SER A 138 -7.04 7.29 14.61
C SER A 138 -5.70 7.23 15.34
N ARG A 139 -5.21 6.04 15.67
CA ARG A 139 -3.87 5.84 16.28
C ARG A 139 -2.76 6.23 15.32
N GLU A 140 -2.86 5.84 14.05
CA GLU A 140 -1.88 6.22 13.01
C GLU A 140 -1.92 7.73 12.72
N TRP A 141 -3.10 8.35 12.73
CA TRP A 141 -3.27 9.79 12.62
C TRP A 141 -2.60 10.57 13.77
N CYS A 142 -2.72 10.07 15.00
CA CYS A 142 -2.01 10.65 16.14
C CYS A 142 -0.49 10.60 15.97
N LYS A 143 0.04 9.48 15.45
CA LYS A 143 1.47 9.35 15.14
C LYS A 143 1.88 10.34 14.04
N LEU A 144 1.12 10.43 12.95
CA LEU A 144 1.39 11.35 11.86
C LEU A 144 1.43 12.80 12.35
N ARG A 145 0.44 13.21 13.14
CA ARG A 145 0.36 14.55 13.73
C ARG A 145 1.56 14.87 14.62
N TYR A 146 2.13 13.87 15.25
CA TYR A 146 3.32 14.03 16.09
C TYR A 146 4.60 14.11 15.27
N TYR A 147 4.76 13.24 14.27
CA TYR A 147 5.99 13.14 13.49
C TYR A 147 6.09 14.17 12.37
N LEU A 148 4.97 14.52 11.71
CA LEU A 148 4.97 15.39 10.56
C LEU A 148 5.56 16.79 10.82
N PRO A 149 5.18 17.51 11.89
CA PRO A 149 5.78 18.82 12.19
C PRO A 149 7.27 18.71 12.48
N ARG A 150 7.69 17.63 13.13
CA ARG A 150 9.12 17.38 13.42
C ARG A 150 9.90 17.07 12.16
N ALA A 151 9.37 16.23 11.27
CA ALA A 151 9.99 15.92 9.98
C ALA A 151 10.14 17.18 9.12
N ILE A 152 9.09 18.03 9.06
CA ILE A 152 9.16 19.32 8.36
C ILE A 152 10.20 20.23 9.02
N GLY A 153 10.24 20.30 10.35
CA GLY A 153 11.23 21.10 11.06
C GLY A 153 12.67 20.67 10.77
N PHE A 154 12.94 19.36 10.82
CA PHE A 154 14.25 18.82 10.46
C PHE A 154 14.59 19.00 8.98
N PHE A 155 13.61 18.88 8.09
CA PHE A 155 13.80 19.13 6.67
C PHE A 155 14.19 20.59 6.40
N ILE A 156 13.52 21.54 7.03
CA ILE A 156 13.84 22.97 6.94
C ILE A 156 15.23 23.23 7.54
N LEU A 157 15.53 22.63 8.69
CA LEU A 157 16.84 22.78 9.35
C LEU A 157 17.98 22.26 8.46
N TYR A 158 17.76 21.14 7.77
CA TYR A 158 18.71 20.56 6.81
C TYR A 158 19.04 21.52 5.65
N TRP A 159 18.06 22.30 5.21
CA TRP A 159 18.28 23.30 4.14
C TRP A 159 18.93 24.61 4.64
N ILE A 160 18.76 24.94 5.92
CA ILE A 160 19.29 26.19 6.50
C ILE A 160 20.72 25.98 7.02
N LEU A 161 21.06 24.78 7.47
CA LEU A 161 22.41 24.44 7.95
C LEU A 161 23.18 23.80 6.78
N PRO A 162 23.98 24.55 6.03
CA PRO A 162 24.91 23.95 5.08
C PRO A 162 25.97 23.19 5.86
N VAL A 163 26.01 21.88 5.68
CA VAL A 163 27.10 21.03 6.19
C VAL A 163 28.32 21.20 5.30
#